data_2b99a4658d869090bfdf2612ea8a6e53
#
_entry.id   2b99a4658d869090bfdf2612ea8a6e53
#
_cell.length_a   1.000
_cell.length_b   1.000
_cell.length_c   1.000
_cell.angle_alpha   90.00
_cell.angle_beta   90.00
_cell.angle_gamma   90.00
#
_symmetry.space_group_name_H-M   'P 1'
#
loop_
_entity.id
_entity.type
_entity.pdbx_description
1 polymer ?
#
loop_
_entity_poly.entity_id
_entity_poly.type
_entity_poly.pdbx_seq_one_letter_code
_entity_poly.pdbx_strand_id
1 'polypeptide(L)'
;MDEGLFIDLVDTEWCLRAKAKGLQVFGLRGAVMAHSLGEQRREVCWLFRKRIVPFHKHFRYYYMFRNSVLLSRRSYIPWGWKIAEITRCLKTAIFFGWIAEDRWQRLQMMYVGVLDGLKGISGKRADL
;
A
#
# COMPACT_ATOMS: atom_id res chain seq x y z
N MET A 1 -15.24 -7.14 -4.66
CA MET A 1 -14.09 -6.34 -4.20
C MET A 1 -14.41 -4.87 -4.38
N ASP A 2 -13.69 -3.97 -3.74
CA ASP A 2 -13.90 -2.52 -3.91
C ASP A 2 -13.14 -2.03 -5.14
N GLU A 3 -13.85 -1.79 -6.23
CA GLU A 3 -13.27 -1.31 -7.49
C GLU A 3 -12.67 0.10 -7.38
N GLY A 4 -13.12 0.88 -6.40
CA GLY A 4 -12.60 2.20 -6.12
C GLY A 4 -11.12 2.22 -5.70
N LEU A 5 -10.59 1.11 -5.21
CA LEU A 5 -9.17 1.00 -4.86
C LEU A 5 -8.27 0.67 -6.05
N PHE A 6 -8.79 0.03 -7.10
CA PHE A 6 -8.11 -0.41 -8.30
C PHE A 6 -7.01 -1.45 -8.03
N ILE A 7 -5.92 -1.09 -7.36
CA ILE A 7 -4.82 -2.00 -6.95
C ILE A 7 -4.32 -1.62 -5.55
N ASP A 8 -3.64 -2.54 -4.89
CA ASP A 8 -3.12 -2.43 -3.52
C ASP A 8 -4.22 -2.21 -2.45
N LEU A 9 -4.09 -2.89 -1.34
CA LEU A 9 -5.01 -2.90 -0.20
C LEU A 9 -6.44 -3.41 -0.50
N VAL A 10 -6.73 -3.90 -1.70
CA VAL A 10 -8.06 -4.41 -2.09
C VAL A 10 -8.44 -5.63 -1.25
N ASP A 11 -7.54 -6.60 -1.12
CA ASP A 11 -7.76 -7.81 -0.31
C ASP A 11 -7.81 -7.47 1.19
N THR A 12 -6.96 -6.54 1.62
CA THR A 12 -6.97 -6.05 3.01
C THR A 12 -8.31 -5.39 3.35
N GLU A 13 -8.81 -4.54 2.48
CA GLU A 13 -10.12 -3.90 2.63
C GLU A 13 -11.23 -4.96 2.74
N TRP A 14 -11.23 -5.93 1.82
CA TRP A 14 -12.21 -6.98 1.82
C TRP A 14 -12.24 -7.77 3.14
N CYS A 15 -11.06 -8.16 3.65
CA CYS A 15 -10.93 -8.85 4.92
C CYS A 15 -11.42 -8.01 6.11
N LEU A 16 -11.07 -6.72 6.15
CA LEU A 16 -11.47 -5.82 7.23
C LEU A 16 -12.99 -5.57 7.21
N ARG A 17 -13.56 -5.40 6.02
CA ARG A 17 -15.01 -5.24 5.84
C ARG A 17 -15.78 -6.51 6.19
N ALA A 18 -15.27 -7.69 5.83
CA ALA A 18 -15.85 -8.96 6.22
C ALA A 18 -15.89 -9.11 7.76
N LYS A 19 -14.77 -8.80 8.41
CA LYS A 19 -14.69 -8.79 9.90
C LYS A 19 -15.66 -7.81 10.54
N ALA A 20 -15.80 -6.62 9.98
CA ALA A 20 -16.74 -5.62 10.47
C ALA A 20 -18.22 -6.05 10.36
N LYS A 21 -18.51 -6.97 9.42
CA LYS A 21 -19.83 -7.61 9.26
C LYS A 21 -20.00 -8.88 10.11
N GLY A 22 -19.08 -9.16 11.03
CA GLY A 22 -19.14 -10.34 11.89
C GLY A 22 -18.68 -11.65 11.23
N LEU A 23 -18.13 -11.58 10.00
CA LEU A 23 -17.61 -12.76 9.31
C LEU A 23 -16.19 -13.07 9.80
N GLN A 24 -15.87 -14.36 9.85
CA GLN A 24 -14.52 -14.82 10.18
C GLN A 24 -13.71 -15.03 8.91
N VAL A 25 -12.45 -14.62 8.94
CA VAL A 25 -11.50 -14.79 7.84
C VAL A 25 -10.44 -15.79 8.28
N PHE A 26 -10.31 -16.90 7.55
CA PHE A 26 -9.39 -17.98 7.87
C PHE A 26 -8.28 -18.09 6.81
N GLY A 27 -7.05 -18.35 7.27
CA GLY A 27 -5.96 -18.78 6.39
C GLY A 27 -5.96 -20.30 6.25
N LEU A 28 -6.00 -20.80 5.03
CA LEU A 28 -5.96 -22.23 4.75
C LEU A 28 -4.50 -22.68 4.58
N ARG A 29 -3.99 -23.47 5.51
CA ARG A 29 -2.59 -23.95 5.51
C ARG A 29 -2.24 -24.85 4.31
N GLY A 30 -3.23 -25.55 3.75
CA GLY A 30 -3.04 -26.44 2.59
C GLY A 30 -3.20 -25.78 1.22
N ALA A 31 -3.66 -24.54 1.16
CA ALA A 31 -3.84 -23.82 -0.10
C ALA A 31 -2.55 -23.07 -0.45
N VAL A 32 -1.71 -23.70 -1.27
CA VAL A 32 -0.46 -23.09 -1.75
C VAL A 32 -0.70 -22.48 -3.13
N MET A 33 -0.49 -21.17 -3.24
CA MET A 33 -0.52 -20.45 -4.50
C MET A 33 0.89 -20.00 -4.87
N ALA A 34 1.38 -20.46 -6.04
CA ALA A 34 2.63 -19.94 -6.58
C ALA A 34 2.39 -18.51 -7.10
N HIS A 35 2.95 -17.52 -6.42
CA HIS A 35 2.85 -16.13 -6.80
C HIS A 35 4.24 -15.55 -7.02
N SER A 36 4.54 -15.16 -8.27
CA SER A 36 5.74 -14.40 -8.58
C SER A 36 5.43 -12.90 -8.40
N LEU A 37 6.04 -12.29 -7.41
CA LEU A 37 6.06 -10.83 -7.33
C LEU A 37 6.93 -10.31 -8.47
N GLY A 38 6.30 -9.94 -9.58
CA GLY A 38 6.94 -9.57 -10.86
C GLY A 38 7.69 -8.25 -10.86
N GLU A 39 8.23 -7.82 -9.73
CA GLU A 39 8.92 -6.56 -9.60
C GLU A 39 10.41 -6.76 -9.27
N GLN A 40 11.21 -5.77 -9.66
CA GLN A 40 12.65 -5.83 -9.45
C GLN A 40 12.95 -5.86 -7.94
N ARG A 41 13.64 -6.91 -7.52
CA ARG A 41 14.20 -6.98 -6.18
C ARG A 41 15.61 -6.38 -6.22
N ARG A 42 15.86 -5.38 -5.40
CA ARG A 42 17.20 -4.78 -5.26
C ARG A 42 17.73 -5.04 -3.85
N GLU A 43 19.00 -5.41 -3.80
CA GLU A 43 19.72 -5.49 -2.53
C GLU A 43 20.14 -4.06 -2.13
N VAL A 44 19.67 -3.60 -0.98
CA VAL A 44 20.00 -2.29 -0.43
C VAL A 44 20.63 -2.45 0.94
N CYS A 45 21.65 -1.64 1.22
CA CYS A 45 22.25 -1.57 2.54
C CYS A 45 21.52 -0.51 3.38
N TRP A 46 20.79 -0.96 4.41
CA TRP A 46 20.09 -0.09 5.34
C TRP A 46 20.56 -0.37 6.77
N LEU A 47 21.06 0.63 7.47
CA LEU A 47 21.59 0.53 8.85
C LEU A 47 22.60 -0.63 8.97
N PHE A 48 23.61 -0.66 8.10
CA PHE A 48 24.67 -1.68 8.05
C PHE A 48 24.19 -3.12 7.79
N ARG A 49 22.95 -3.32 7.36
CA ARG A 49 22.40 -4.62 6.99
C ARG A 49 21.93 -4.64 5.55
N LYS A 50 22.32 -5.65 4.81
CA LYS A 50 21.81 -5.90 3.48
C LYS A 50 20.37 -6.42 3.56
N ARG A 51 19.46 -5.81 2.82
CA ARG A 51 18.06 -6.21 2.72
C ARG A 51 17.65 -6.27 1.26
N ILE A 52 16.90 -7.30 0.91
CA ILE A 52 16.26 -7.39 -0.40
C ILE A 52 14.92 -6.66 -0.31
N VAL A 53 14.80 -5.58 -1.06
CA VAL A 53 13.60 -4.73 -1.07
C VAL A 53 12.96 -4.76 -2.46
N PRO A 54 11.64 -4.99 -2.56
CA PRO A 54 10.93 -4.88 -3.82
C PRO A 54 10.82 -3.40 -4.22
N PHE A 55 11.30 -3.09 -5.43
CA PHE A 55 11.13 -1.77 -6.04
C PHE A 55 9.94 -1.83 -6.99
N HIS A 56 8.92 -1.08 -6.69
CA HIS A 56 7.72 -0.98 -7.50
C HIS A 56 7.82 0.16 -8.52
N LYS A 57 7.02 0.11 -9.58
CA LYS A 57 6.84 1.23 -10.51
C LYS A 57 6.25 2.44 -9.77
N HIS A 58 6.56 3.66 -10.22
CA HIS A 58 6.18 4.91 -9.53
C HIS A 58 4.68 5.03 -9.27
N PHE A 59 3.84 4.69 -10.27
CA PHE A 59 2.38 4.77 -10.15
C PHE A 59 1.83 3.91 -9.00
N ARG A 60 2.51 2.82 -8.63
CA ARG A 60 2.04 1.95 -7.55
C ARG A 60 2.16 2.63 -6.19
N TYR A 61 3.18 3.47 -5.97
CA TYR A 61 3.28 4.27 -4.74
C TYR A 61 2.13 5.27 -4.61
N TYR A 62 1.66 5.84 -5.74
CA TYR A 62 0.45 6.66 -5.74
C TYR A 62 -0.74 5.89 -5.19
N TYR A 63 -1.04 4.70 -5.73
CA TYR A 63 -2.18 3.90 -5.27
C TYR A 63 -2.03 3.43 -3.83
N MET A 64 -0.84 2.99 -3.42
CA MET A 64 -0.57 2.59 -2.04
C MET A 64 -0.92 3.71 -1.05
N PHE A 65 -0.47 4.93 -1.29
CA PHE A 65 -0.71 6.06 -0.40
C PHE A 65 -2.14 6.58 -0.48
N ARG A 66 -2.72 6.69 -1.68
CA ARG A 66 -4.11 7.07 -1.86
C ARG A 66 -5.07 6.12 -1.15
N ASN A 67 -4.88 4.83 -1.35
CA ASN A 67 -5.76 3.81 -0.77
C ASN A 67 -5.60 3.74 0.74
N SER A 68 -4.40 3.95 1.28
CA SER A 68 -4.18 4.04 2.73
C SER A 68 -5.01 5.17 3.34
N VAL A 69 -5.06 6.34 2.69
CA VAL A 69 -5.88 7.47 3.13
C VAL A 69 -7.36 7.15 2.99
N LEU A 70 -7.81 6.61 1.84
CA LEU A 70 -9.21 6.24 1.62
C LEU A 70 -9.71 5.24 2.66
N LEU A 71 -8.92 4.21 2.96
CA LEU A 71 -9.28 3.21 3.98
C LEU A 71 -9.30 3.82 5.39
N SER A 72 -8.32 4.66 5.72
CA SER A 72 -8.24 5.29 7.04
C SER A 72 -9.47 6.16 7.37
N ARG A 73 -10.18 6.65 6.35
CA ARG A 73 -11.41 7.45 6.52
C ARG A 73 -12.67 6.59 6.74
N ARG A 74 -12.59 5.29 6.54
CA ARG A 74 -13.76 4.39 6.70
C ARG A 74 -13.97 4.07 8.18
N SER A 75 -15.24 4.13 8.61
CA SER A 75 -15.62 3.93 10.01
C SER A 75 -15.37 2.50 10.51
N TYR A 76 -15.54 1.51 9.63
CA TYR A 76 -15.37 0.10 10.00
C TYR A 76 -13.90 -0.36 10.10
N ILE A 77 -12.95 0.48 9.72
CA ILE A 77 -11.52 0.17 9.83
C ILE A 77 -11.04 0.41 11.26
N PRO A 78 -10.46 -0.60 11.94
CA PRO A 78 -9.99 -0.47 13.31
C PRO A 78 -8.86 0.56 13.45
N TRP A 79 -8.85 1.30 14.55
CA TRP A 79 -7.83 2.31 14.83
C TRP A 79 -6.41 1.74 14.85
N GLY A 80 -6.22 0.54 15.39
CA GLY A 80 -4.91 -0.12 15.39
C GLY A 80 -4.37 -0.34 13.98
N TRP A 81 -5.24 -0.72 13.03
CA TRP A 81 -4.85 -0.85 11.63
C TRP A 81 -4.50 0.51 11.00
N LYS A 82 -5.28 1.56 11.28
CA LYS A 82 -5.01 2.91 10.76
C LYS A 82 -3.64 3.42 11.20
N ILE A 83 -3.30 3.26 12.47
CA ILE A 83 -1.99 3.66 13.02
C ILE A 83 -0.86 2.86 12.37
N ALA A 84 -1.01 1.54 12.26
CA ALA A 84 -0.01 0.68 11.63
C ALA A 84 0.21 1.06 10.16
N GLU A 85 -0.87 1.35 9.44
CA GLU A 85 -0.82 1.71 8.02
C GLU A 85 -0.17 3.08 7.79
N ILE A 86 -0.51 4.10 8.60
CA ILE A 86 0.14 5.41 8.57
C ILE A 86 1.64 5.25 8.86
N THR A 87 1.99 4.47 9.87
CA THR A 87 3.39 4.18 10.21
C THR A 87 4.12 3.49 9.05
N ARG A 88 3.48 2.55 8.36
CA ARG A 88 4.01 1.90 7.16
C ARG A 88 4.26 2.92 6.06
N CYS A 89 3.31 3.79 5.77
CA CYS A 89 3.46 4.85 4.77
C CYS A 89 4.62 5.79 5.09
N LEU A 90 4.74 6.25 6.34
CA LEU A 90 5.83 7.11 6.77
C LEU A 90 7.20 6.43 6.62
N LYS A 91 7.33 5.19 7.09
CA LYS A 91 8.56 4.41 6.91
C LYS A 91 8.92 4.24 5.44
N THR A 92 7.93 3.98 4.58
CA THR A 92 8.12 3.85 3.13
C THR A 92 8.61 5.16 2.51
N ALA A 93 7.99 6.29 2.85
CA ALA A 93 8.40 7.60 2.35
C ALA A 93 9.82 7.98 2.78
N ILE A 94 10.17 7.76 4.05
CA ILE A 94 11.52 8.02 4.58
C ILE A 94 12.54 7.12 3.88
N PHE A 95 12.25 5.81 3.78
CA PHE A 95 13.16 4.85 3.18
C PHE A 95 13.46 5.19 1.71
N PHE A 96 12.43 5.37 0.89
CA PHE A 96 12.63 5.68 -0.53
C PHE A 96 13.12 7.11 -0.77
N GLY A 97 12.78 8.06 0.09
CA GLY A 97 13.31 9.41 0.06
C GLY A 97 14.82 9.47 0.32
N TRP A 98 15.37 8.48 1.05
CA TRP A 98 16.79 8.41 1.37
C TRP A 98 17.59 7.58 0.36
N ILE A 99 17.08 6.40 -0.03
CA ILE A 99 17.85 5.37 -0.73
C ILE A 99 17.62 5.38 -2.24
N ALA A 100 16.43 5.76 -2.72
CA ALA A 100 16.11 5.63 -4.14
C ALA A 100 16.80 6.69 -5.00
N GLU A 101 17.36 6.27 -6.14
CA GLU A 101 17.93 7.18 -7.15
C GLU A 101 16.85 8.12 -7.72
N ASP A 102 15.66 7.59 -7.96
CA ASP A 102 14.47 8.27 -8.48
C ASP A 102 13.52 8.79 -7.35
N ARG A 103 14.12 9.15 -6.20
CA ARG A 103 13.40 9.52 -4.97
C ARG A 103 12.36 10.61 -5.17
N TRP A 104 12.64 11.64 -5.95
CA TRP A 104 11.72 12.75 -6.17
C TRP A 104 10.44 12.33 -6.87
N GLN A 105 10.55 11.51 -7.92
CA GLN A 105 9.38 10.98 -8.63
C GLN A 105 8.52 10.10 -7.71
N ARG A 106 9.15 9.26 -6.88
CA ARG A 106 8.43 8.41 -5.91
C ARG A 106 7.73 9.25 -4.85
N LEU A 107 8.43 10.21 -4.24
CA LEU A 107 7.85 11.11 -3.25
C LEU A 107 6.70 11.92 -3.83
N GLN A 108 6.84 12.42 -5.07
CA GLN A 108 5.78 13.12 -5.77
C GLN A 108 4.54 12.24 -5.96
N MET A 109 4.70 10.98 -6.37
CA MET A 109 3.58 10.04 -6.51
C MET A 109 2.91 9.73 -5.17
N MET A 110 3.70 9.54 -4.10
CA MET A 110 3.19 9.36 -2.75
C MET A 110 2.38 10.59 -2.30
N TYR A 111 2.91 11.79 -2.50
CA TYR A 111 2.27 13.05 -2.13
C TYR A 111 0.95 13.25 -2.89
N VAL A 112 0.95 13.09 -4.23
CA VAL A 112 -0.27 13.18 -5.05
C VAL A 112 -1.29 12.13 -4.61
N GLY A 113 -0.84 10.91 -4.30
CA GLY A 113 -1.70 9.87 -3.75
C GLY A 113 -2.39 10.29 -2.45
N VAL A 114 -1.65 10.88 -1.51
CA VAL A 114 -2.23 11.41 -0.26
C VAL A 114 -3.28 12.48 -0.54
N LEU A 115 -2.97 13.45 -1.41
CA LEU A 115 -3.90 14.54 -1.75
C LEU A 115 -5.19 14.01 -2.38
N ASP A 116 -5.08 13.09 -3.32
CA ASP A 116 -6.24 12.49 -3.99
C ASP A 116 -7.07 11.63 -3.02
N GLY A 117 -6.41 10.91 -2.12
CA GLY A 117 -7.08 10.18 -1.05
C GLY A 117 -7.86 11.10 -0.10
N LEU A 118 -7.30 12.26 0.25
CA LEU A 118 -8.00 13.28 1.06
C LEU A 118 -9.18 13.88 0.33
N LYS A 119 -9.09 14.08 -0.99
CA LYS A 119 -10.20 14.54 -1.86
C LYS A 119 -11.24 13.44 -2.11
N GLY A 120 -10.97 12.18 -1.75
CA GLY A 120 -11.87 11.05 -2.00
C GLY A 120 -11.84 10.52 -3.43
N ILE A 121 -10.81 10.86 -4.21
CA ILE A 121 -10.66 10.38 -5.59
C ILE A 121 -10.36 8.88 -5.56
N SER A 122 -11.17 8.09 -6.25
CA SER A 122 -11.11 6.62 -6.28
C SER A 122 -11.07 6.10 -7.72
N GLY A 123 -10.86 4.79 -7.88
CA GLY A 123 -10.80 4.13 -9.18
C GLY A 123 -9.43 4.21 -9.87
N LYS A 124 -9.41 3.77 -11.13
CA LYS A 124 -8.21 3.85 -11.96
C LYS A 124 -8.00 5.26 -12.45
N ARG A 125 -6.79 5.76 -12.33
CA ARG A 125 -6.40 7.06 -12.88
C ARG A 125 -5.85 6.87 -14.29
N ALA A 126 -6.40 7.58 -15.27
CA ALA A 126 -6.10 7.38 -16.69
C ALA A 126 -4.72 7.91 -17.12
N ASP A 127 -4.17 8.84 -16.34
CA ASP A 127 -2.90 9.54 -16.60
C ASP A 127 -1.66 8.93 -15.91
N LEU A 128 -1.83 7.73 -15.28
CA LEU A 128 -0.76 7.02 -14.58
C LEU A 128 -0.45 5.65 -15.18
#